data_bf27ea01048b9d8b8078e303f9e4f81a
#
_entry.id   bf27ea01048b9d8b8078e303f9e4f81a
#
_cell.length_a   1.000
_cell.length_b   1.000
_cell.length_c   1.000
_cell.angle_alpha   90.00
_cell.angle_beta   90.00
_cell.angle_gamma   90.00
#
_symmetry.space_group_name_H-M   'P 1'
#
loop_
_entity.id
_entity.type
_entity.pdbx_description
1 polymer ?
#
loop_
_entity_poly.entity_id
_entity_poly.type
_entity_poly.pdbx_seq_one_letter_code
_entity_poly.pdbx_strand_id
1 'polypeptide(L)'
;MKKPIHKVLYVQVIVAIIIGIALGHYYPNLAVDMKPLGDGFIKLIKMVIGPIIFCTVVTGIAGMEDMKKVGRVGGKALLYFEIVSTFALVLGLIATHVLKPGVGFNIDPATLDGKAVASYAAKAHGQTTVDFLMHLIPDTLVSAFAQGEILQILLIALLFGAVLATAGERGKVVTNFIDGLSHVLFGIVRIITKLAPIGAFGAMAFTIGKYGIGSLLPMLKLIGTFYLTSIVFVVVVLGIIARAVGFNILRFIAYIKEEMLIVLGTSSSEAALPQLMLKLENLGCSRSVVGLVVPTGYSFNLDGTNIYMTMAVLFIAQATNTDLTWAQQLTLLAVTMLTSKGASGVTGAGFITLAATLAVVPTIPLSGMVLILGIDRFMSECRALTNIVGNGVATVVVSAWEKELDRNKLNAALRGDVPLKEPAGV
;
A
#
# COMPACT_ATOMS: atom_id res chain seq x y z
N MET A 1 -9.32 -21.58 25.15
CA MET A 1 -7.93 -21.62 25.67
C MET A 1 -7.09 -20.60 24.90
N LYS A 2 -6.38 -19.67 25.57
CA LYS A 2 -5.49 -18.73 24.86
C LYS A 2 -4.33 -19.52 24.24
N LYS A 3 -4.11 -19.36 22.91
CA LYS A 3 -2.95 -19.98 22.25
C LYS A 3 -1.65 -19.55 22.98
N PRO A 4 -0.69 -20.44 23.21
CA PRO A 4 0.59 -20.06 23.83
C PRO A 4 1.29 -19.00 22.99
N ILE A 5 1.94 -18.02 23.62
CA ILE A 5 2.47 -16.80 23.02
C ILE A 5 3.37 -17.09 21.80
N HIS A 6 4.19 -18.14 21.87
CA HIS A 6 5.08 -18.57 20.77
C HIS A 6 4.35 -19.10 19.52
N LYS A 7 3.06 -19.47 19.62
CA LYS A 7 2.21 -19.92 18.49
C LYS A 7 1.43 -18.77 17.86
N VAL A 8 1.58 -17.56 18.36
CA VAL A 8 0.90 -16.38 17.81
C VAL A 8 1.75 -15.81 16.67
N LEU A 9 1.18 -15.75 15.47
CA LEU A 9 1.88 -15.37 14.23
C LEU A 9 2.65 -14.05 14.36
N TYR A 10 2.03 -13.01 14.94
CA TYR A 10 2.68 -11.71 15.06
C TYR A 10 3.95 -11.77 15.94
N VAL A 11 3.96 -12.61 17.00
CA VAL A 11 5.16 -12.81 17.84
C VAL A 11 6.27 -13.48 17.04
N GLN A 12 5.91 -14.49 16.23
CA GLN A 12 6.87 -15.14 15.35
C GLN A 12 7.47 -14.18 14.33
N VAL A 13 6.66 -13.31 13.75
CA VAL A 13 7.12 -12.27 12.79
C VAL A 13 8.05 -11.27 13.48
N ILE A 14 7.72 -10.77 14.68
CA ILE A 14 8.58 -9.85 15.43
C ILE A 14 9.93 -10.50 15.74
N VAL A 15 9.93 -11.73 16.26
CA VAL A 15 11.17 -12.48 16.56
C VAL A 15 12.00 -12.68 15.30
N ALA A 16 11.36 -13.03 14.19
CA ALA A 16 12.02 -13.21 12.90
C ALA A 16 12.67 -11.92 12.39
N ILE A 17 11.98 -10.77 12.53
CA ILE A 17 12.51 -9.44 12.19
C ILE A 17 13.75 -9.13 13.03
N ILE A 18 13.68 -9.32 14.36
CA ILE A 18 14.81 -9.07 15.27
C ILE A 18 16.02 -9.93 14.90
N ILE A 19 15.80 -11.22 14.65
CA ILE A 19 16.87 -12.14 14.21
C ILE A 19 17.44 -11.71 12.86
N GLY A 20 16.59 -11.29 11.91
CA GLY A 20 17.01 -10.79 10.61
C GLY A 20 17.88 -9.53 10.71
N ILE A 21 17.50 -8.57 11.56
CA ILE A 21 18.29 -7.37 11.84
C ILE A 21 19.65 -7.75 12.44
N ALA A 22 19.68 -8.63 13.44
CA ALA A 22 20.91 -9.11 14.07
C ALA A 22 21.83 -9.79 13.05
N LEU A 23 21.29 -10.70 12.23
CA LEU A 23 22.06 -11.36 11.17
C LEU A 23 22.62 -10.33 10.17
N GLY A 24 21.81 -9.37 9.74
CA GLY A 24 22.22 -8.32 8.81
C GLY A 24 23.35 -7.45 9.36
N HIS A 25 23.32 -7.18 10.66
CA HIS A 25 24.33 -6.37 11.33
C HIS A 25 25.66 -7.10 11.54
N TYR A 26 25.60 -8.35 12.05
CA TYR A 26 26.82 -9.09 12.43
C TYR A 26 27.41 -9.91 11.27
N TYR A 27 26.59 -10.35 10.32
CA TYR A 27 26.98 -11.21 9.19
C TYR A 27 26.42 -10.71 7.86
N PRO A 28 26.83 -9.49 7.39
CA PRO A 28 26.22 -8.82 6.23
C PRO A 28 26.21 -9.67 4.95
N ASN A 29 27.32 -10.35 4.65
CA ASN A 29 27.43 -11.17 3.44
C ASN A 29 26.40 -12.32 3.43
N LEU A 30 26.29 -13.06 4.55
CA LEU A 30 25.30 -14.14 4.69
C LEU A 30 23.87 -13.57 4.64
N ALA A 31 23.66 -12.41 5.23
CA ALA A 31 22.34 -11.77 5.28
C ALA A 31 21.83 -11.33 3.88
N VAL A 32 22.73 -10.89 3.00
CA VAL A 32 22.38 -10.56 1.61
C VAL A 32 21.88 -11.78 0.85
N ASP A 33 22.43 -12.95 1.11
CA ASP A 33 21.99 -14.22 0.51
C ASP A 33 20.60 -14.69 0.99
N MET A 34 20.05 -14.07 2.05
CA MET A 34 18.68 -14.38 2.54
C MET A 34 17.58 -13.68 1.73
N LYS A 35 17.92 -12.82 0.77
CA LYS A 35 16.95 -12.13 -0.11
C LYS A 35 15.90 -13.05 -0.73
N PRO A 36 16.24 -14.28 -1.24
CA PRO A 36 15.26 -15.18 -1.85
C PRO A 36 14.11 -15.58 -0.91
N LEU A 37 14.32 -15.61 0.41
CA LEU A 37 13.27 -15.93 1.39
C LEU A 37 12.18 -14.85 1.43
N GLY A 38 12.58 -13.58 1.42
CA GLY A 38 11.66 -12.44 1.33
C GLY A 38 10.94 -12.38 -0.02
N ASP A 39 11.70 -12.44 -1.10
CA ASP A 39 11.16 -12.40 -2.47
C ASP A 39 10.23 -13.58 -2.75
N GLY A 40 10.56 -14.78 -2.26
CA GLY A 40 9.74 -15.97 -2.39
C GLY A 40 8.40 -15.85 -1.69
N PHE A 41 8.37 -15.32 -0.46
CA PHE A 41 7.12 -15.05 0.25
C PHE A 41 6.24 -14.03 -0.52
N ILE A 42 6.83 -12.92 -0.99
CA ILE A 42 6.10 -11.92 -1.78
C ILE A 42 5.54 -12.54 -3.07
N LYS A 43 6.32 -13.38 -3.77
CA LYS A 43 5.86 -14.08 -4.98
C LYS A 43 4.68 -15.02 -4.70
N LEU A 44 4.72 -15.76 -3.58
CA LEU A 44 3.62 -16.64 -3.18
C LEU A 44 2.32 -15.84 -2.93
N ILE A 45 2.41 -14.70 -2.24
CA ILE A 45 1.25 -13.82 -2.04
C ILE A 45 0.76 -13.26 -3.37
N LYS A 46 1.65 -12.70 -4.21
CA LYS A 46 1.28 -12.12 -5.52
C LYS A 46 0.56 -13.12 -6.43
N MET A 47 0.93 -14.39 -6.37
CA MET A 47 0.31 -15.46 -7.15
C MET A 47 -1.21 -15.55 -6.94
N VAL A 48 -1.71 -15.27 -5.74
CA VAL A 48 -3.12 -15.42 -5.39
C VAL A 48 -3.91 -14.09 -5.35
N ILE A 49 -3.22 -12.94 -5.37
CA ILE A 49 -3.88 -11.62 -5.26
C ILE A 49 -4.87 -11.40 -6.40
N GLY A 50 -4.44 -11.58 -7.65
CA GLY A 50 -5.29 -11.36 -8.83
C GLY A 50 -6.58 -12.20 -8.80
N PRO A 51 -6.49 -13.53 -8.66
CA PRO A 51 -7.65 -14.39 -8.51
C PRO A 51 -8.56 -14.02 -7.33
N ILE A 52 -8.02 -13.62 -6.18
CA ILE A 52 -8.82 -13.21 -5.01
C ILE A 52 -9.59 -11.92 -5.30
N ILE A 53 -8.91 -10.90 -5.85
CA ILE A 53 -9.57 -9.65 -6.24
C ILE A 53 -10.72 -9.93 -7.21
N PHE A 54 -10.46 -10.73 -8.25
CA PHE A 54 -11.49 -11.10 -9.21
C PHE A 54 -12.68 -11.75 -8.52
N CYS A 55 -12.46 -12.81 -7.74
CA CYS A 55 -13.55 -13.54 -7.08
C CYS A 55 -14.35 -12.64 -6.13
N THR A 56 -13.65 -11.83 -5.29
CA THR A 56 -14.29 -10.97 -4.29
C THR A 56 -15.11 -9.85 -4.94
N VAL A 57 -14.54 -9.21 -5.98
CA VAL A 57 -15.25 -8.14 -6.70
C VAL A 57 -16.43 -8.68 -7.45
N VAL A 58 -16.27 -9.79 -8.20
CA VAL A 58 -17.37 -10.42 -8.96
C VAL A 58 -18.51 -10.83 -8.05
N THR A 59 -18.22 -11.54 -6.96
CA THR A 59 -19.27 -11.98 -6.01
C THR A 59 -19.91 -10.80 -5.29
N GLY A 60 -19.10 -9.77 -4.96
CA GLY A 60 -19.60 -8.52 -4.36
C GLY A 60 -20.60 -7.81 -5.27
N ILE A 61 -20.29 -7.68 -6.57
CA ILE A 61 -21.13 -6.98 -7.55
C ILE A 61 -22.33 -7.83 -7.97
N ALA A 62 -22.12 -9.12 -8.24
CA ALA A 62 -23.21 -10.04 -8.59
C ALA A 62 -24.28 -10.14 -7.48
N GLY A 63 -23.91 -9.90 -6.22
CA GLY A 63 -24.83 -9.81 -5.08
C GLY A 63 -25.51 -8.45 -4.91
N MET A 64 -25.19 -7.44 -5.73
CA MET A 64 -25.84 -6.12 -5.69
C MET A 64 -27.08 -6.11 -6.58
N GLU A 65 -28.21 -5.67 -6.04
CA GLU A 65 -29.47 -5.54 -6.79
C GLU A 65 -29.46 -4.39 -7.80
N ASP A 66 -28.52 -3.43 -7.66
CA ASP A 66 -28.49 -2.22 -8.52
C ASP A 66 -27.06 -1.83 -8.91
N MET A 67 -26.76 -1.84 -10.23
CA MET A 67 -25.49 -1.38 -10.80
C MET A 67 -25.18 0.09 -10.54
N LYS A 68 -26.20 0.94 -10.32
CA LYS A 68 -25.98 2.32 -9.88
C LYS A 68 -25.26 2.39 -8.54
N LYS A 69 -25.44 1.37 -7.68
CA LYS A 69 -24.73 1.25 -6.41
C LYS A 69 -23.22 1.08 -6.61
N VAL A 70 -22.79 0.27 -7.58
CA VAL A 70 -21.36 0.09 -7.90
C VAL A 70 -20.73 1.41 -8.30
N GLY A 71 -21.37 2.16 -9.20
CA GLY A 71 -20.90 3.50 -9.60
C GLY A 71 -20.87 4.48 -8.42
N ARG A 72 -21.87 4.44 -7.54
CA ARG A 72 -21.94 5.32 -6.36
C ARG A 72 -20.85 4.99 -5.34
N VAL A 73 -20.63 3.70 -5.01
CA VAL A 73 -19.55 3.25 -4.11
C VAL A 73 -18.19 3.63 -4.67
N GLY A 74 -17.94 3.34 -5.96
CA GLY A 74 -16.71 3.69 -6.65
C GLY A 74 -16.47 5.20 -6.67
N GLY A 75 -17.49 6.00 -7.02
CA GLY A 75 -17.40 7.46 -7.02
C GLY A 75 -17.09 8.04 -5.63
N LYS A 76 -17.75 7.54 -4.57
CA LYS A 76 -17.45 7.96 -3.19
C LYS A 76 -16.04 7.54 -2.76
N ALA A 77 -15.59 6.35 -3.13
CA ALA A 77 -14.24 5.89 -2.85
C ALA A 77 -13.19 6.79 -3.52
N LEU A 78 -13.35 7.07 -4.81
CA LEU A 78 -12.44 7.96 -5.54
C LEU A 78 -12.43 9.38 -4.95
N LEU A 79 -13.59 9.93 -4.62
CA LEU A 79 -13.68 11.25 -3.97
C LEU A 79 -12.93 11.25 -2.63
N TYR A 80 -13.12 10.20 -1.81
CA TYR A 80 -12.40 10.05 -0.54
C TYR A 80 -10.89 9.99 -0.78
N PHE A 81 -10.45 9.17 -1.72
CA PHE A 81 -9.03 9.00 -2.04
C PHE A 81 -8.39 10.31 -2.49
N GLU A 82 -9.04 11.08 -3.35
CA GLU A 82 -8.52 12.37 -3.80
C GLU A 82 -8.40 13.38 -2.66
N ILE A 83 -9.41 13.49 -1.82
CA ILE A 83 -9.39 14.40 -0.67
C ILE A 83 -8.26 14.01 0.29
N VAL A 84 -8.17 12.74 0.70
CA VAL A 84 -7.20 12.29 1.68
C VAL A 84 -5.78 12.30 1.13
N SER A 85 -5.58 11.92 -0.14
CA SER A 85 -4.29 12.05 -0.83
C SER A 85 -3.83 13.51 -0.92
N THR A 86 -4.75 14.45 -1.14
CA THR A 86 -4.42 15.90 -1.12
C THR A 86 -3.91 16.32 0.26
N PHE A 87 -4.60 15.91 1.34
CA PHE A 87 -4.13 16.19 2.70
C PHE A 87 -2.74 15.56 2.97
N ALA A 88 -2.48 14.36 2.48
CA ALA A 88 -1.19 13.70 2.61
C ALA A 88 -0.06 14.48 1.91
N LEU A 89 -0.30 14.93 0.67
CA LEU A 89 0.64 15.75 -0.10
C LEU A 89 0.93 17.09 0.59
N VAL A 90 -0.11 17.80 1.02
CA VAL A 90 -0.01 19.08 1.71
C VAL A 90 0.72 18.92 3.04
N LEU A 91 0.43 17.88 3.80
CA LEU A 91 1.13 17.63 5.07
C LEU A 91 2.62 17.34 4.85
N GLY A 92 2.97 16.60 3.79
CA GLY A 92 4.36 16.38 3.38
C GLY A 92 5.07 17.69 3.02
N LEU A 93 4.38 18.60 2.30
CA LEU A 93 4.87 19.94 1.97
C LEU A 93 5.16 20.75 3.24
N ILE A 94 4.17 20.86 4.13
CA ILE A 94 4.29 21.62 5.39
C ILE A 94 5.44 21.06 6.23
N ALA A 95 5.49 19.74 6.44
CA ALA A 95 6.52 19.09 7.25
C ALA A 95 7.93 19.38 6.70
N THR A 96 8.11 19.35 5.38
CA THR A 96 9.41 19.62 4.76
C THR A 96 9.83 21.08 4.90
N HIS A 97 8.88 22.02 4.83
CA HIS A 97 9.17 23.44 5.07
C HIS A 97 9.51 23.75 6.52
N VAL A 98 8.81 23.10 7.47
CA VAL A 98 9.02 23.33 8.92
C VAL A 98 10.32 22.67 9.39
N LEU A 99 10.55 21.40 9.05
CA LEU A 99 11.66 20.60 9.58
C LEU A 99 12.93 20.68 8.73
N LYS A 100 12.82 21.13 7.47
CA LYS A 100 13.92 21.38 6.54
C LYS A 100 14.97 20.24 6.53
N PRO A 101 14.58 19.01 6.15
CA PRO A 101 15.47 17.86 6.26
C PRO A 101 16.68 17.90 5.32
N GLY A 102 16.59 18.63 4.20
CA GLY A 102 17.68 18.72 3.20
C GLY A 102 18.60 19.92 3.37
N VAL A 103 18.24 20.88 4.23
CA VAL A 103 19.05 22.11 4.40
C VAL A 103 20.40 21.78 5.07
N GLY A 104 21.47 22.32 4.51
CA GLY A 104 22.85 22.13 5.01
C GLY A 104 23.63 21.01 4.33
N PHE A 105 23.01 20.24 3.42
CA PHE A 105 23.75 19.24 2.63
C PHE A 105 24.65 19.90 1.58
N ASN A 106 24.21 20.99 0.93
CA ASN A 106 24.97 21.78 -0.05
C ASN A 106 25.62 20.92 -1.14
N ILE A 107 24.90 19.97 -1.69
CA ILE A 107 25.40 19.02 -2.66
C ILE A 107 25.40 19.64 -4.06
N ASP A 108 26.52 19.59 -4.74
CA ASP A 108 26.62 19.93 -6.16
C ASP A 108 26.02 18.77 -6.99
N PRO A 109 24.94 19.00 -7.74
CA PRO A 109 24.33 17.97 -8.58
C PRO A 109 25.27 17.33 -9.60
N ALA A 110 26.30 18.06 -10.04
CA ALA A 110 27.29 17.56 -11.00
C ALA A 110 28.17 16.43 -10.41
N THR A 111 28.29 16.36 -9.08
CA THR A 111 29.07 15.32 -8.40
C THR A 111 28.30 14.01 -8.19
N LEU A 112 27.01 13.97 -8.49
CA LEU A 112 26.16 12.81 -8.27
C LEU A 112 26.21 11.84 -9.46
N ASP A 113 26.44 10.54 -9.18
CA ASP A 113 26.44 9.50 -10.22
C ASP A 113 24.99 9.17 -10.67
N GLY A 114 24.53 9.91 -11.69
CA GLY A 114 23.20 9.70 -12.29
C GLY A 114 23.00 8.31 -12.91
N LYS A 115 24.06 7.52 -13.16
CA LYS A 115 23.96 6.16 -13.73
C LYS A 115 23.22 5.22 -12.76
N ALA A 116 23.39 5.41 -11.46
CA ALA A 116 22.73 4.61 -10.43
C ALA A 116 21.19 4.70 -10.49
N VAL A 117 20.65 5.80 -11.00
CA VAL A 117 19.19 6.04 -11.10
C VAL A 117 18.66 6.01 -12.55
N ALA A 118 19.53 5.83 -13.54
CA ALA A 118 19.18 5.86 -14.96
C ALA A 118 18.11 4.84 -15.34
N SER A 119 18.13 3.64 -14.73
CA SER A 119 17.14 2.60 -14.97
C SER A 119 15.73 2.97 -14.45
N TYR A 120 15.65 3.76 -13.39
CA TYR A 120 14.38 4.28 -12.86
C TYR A 120 13.84 5.41 -13.73
N ALA A 121 14.72 6.30 -14.20
CA ALA A 121 14.40 7.36 -15.15
C ALA A 121 13.85 6.79 -16.47
N ALA A 122 14.51 5.79 -17.05
CA ALA A 122 14.05 5.14 -18.28
C ALA A 122 12.65 4.53 -18.17
N LYS A 123 12.32 3.93 -17.02
CA LYS A 123 10.98 3.40 -16.74
C LYS A 123 9.92 4.50 -16.56
N ALA A 124 10.33 5.68 -16.11
CA ALA A 124 9.43 6.81 -15.87
C ALA A 124 9.06 7.57 -17.15
N HIS A 125 9.94 7.62 -18.16
CA HIS A 125 9.73 8.38 -19.40
C HIS A 125 8.62 7.85 -20.34
N GLY A 126 8.02 6.71 -20.05
CA GLY A 126 7.03 6.05 -20.92
C GLY A 126 5.56 6.24 -20.52
N GLN A 127 5.22 6.98 -19.47
CA GLN A 127 3.83 7.01 -18.97
C GLN A 127 3.17 8.38 -19.14
N THR A 128 2.45 8.58 -20.24
CA THR A 128 1.48 9.68 -20.35
C THR A 128 0.17 9.31 -19.65
N THR A 129 -0.68 10.31 -19.33
CA THR A 129 -2.03 10.05 -18.76
C THR A 129 -2.87 9.19 -19.71
N VAL A 130 -2.70 9.36 -21.04
CA VAL A 130 -3.38 8.55 -22.05
C VAL A 130 -2.89 7.11 -22.00
N ASP A 131 -1.57 6.92 -21.92
CA ASP A 131 -0.98 5.57 -21.79
C ASP A 131 -1.46 4.86 -20.53
N PHE A 132 -1.56 5.59 -19.41
CA PHE A 132 -2.11 5.04 -18.17
C PHE A 132 -3.57 4.60 -18.34
N LEU A 133 -4.43 5.44 -18.96
CA LEU A 133 -5.83 5.09 -19.20
C LEU A 133 -5.97 3.92 -20.18
N MET A 134 -5.16 3.89 -21.25
CA MET A 134 -5.13 2.78 -22.20
C MET A 134 -4.62 1.49 -21.56
N HIS A 135 -3.65 1.58 -20.65
CA HIS A 135 -3.12 0.44 -19.90
C HIS A 135 -4.14 -0.19 -18.93
N LEU A 136 -5.22 0.52 -18.56
CA LEU A 136 -6.32 -0.07 -17.78
C LEU A 136 -7.05 -1.18 -18.55
N ILE A 137 -7.01 -1.16 -19.89
CA ILE A 137 -7.66 -2.15 -20.75
C ILE A 137 -6.61 -3.21 -21.10
N PRO A 138 -6.77 -4.47 -20.65
CA PRO A 138 -5.81 -5.52 -20.98
C PRO A 138 -5.94 -5.96 -22.45
N ASP A 139 -4.83 -6.41 -23.04
CA ASP A 139 -4.83 -6.98 -24.38
C ASP A 139 -5.69 -8.25 -24.48
N THR A 140 -5.69 -9.04 -23.41
CA THR A 140 -6.54 -10.24 -23.26
C THR A 140 -6.96 -10.42 -21.80
N LEU A 141 -8.06 -11.14 -21.54
CA LEU A 141 -8.49 -11.46 -20.19
C LEU A 141 -7.37 -12.16 -19.39
N VAL A 142 -6.66 -13.06 -20.02
CA VAL A 142 -5.61 -13.87 -19.36
C VAL A 142 -4.35 -13.05 -19.07
N SER A 143 -4.01 -12.08 -19.93
CA SER A 143 -2.80 -11.26 -19.74
C SER A 143 -2.81 -10.48 -18.43
N ALA A 144 -3.96 -9.94 -18.03
CA ALA A 144 -4.12 -9.23 -16.76
C ALA A 144 -3.73 -10.10 -15.54
N PHE A 145 -4.17 -11.35 -15.53
CA PHE A 145 -3.84 -12.30 -14.46
C PHE A 145 -2.38 -12.76 -14.54
N ALA A 146 -1.86 -13.02 -15.76
CA ALA A 146 -0.49 -13.45 -15.95
C ALA A 146 0.53 -12.38 -15.57
N GLN A 147 0.22 -11.12 -15.81
CA GLN A 147 1.06 -9.97 -15.44
C GLN A 147 0.82 -9.51 -13.99
N GLY A 148 -0.32 -9.87 -13.39
CA GLY A 148 -0.69 -9.47 -12.04
C GLY A 148 -1.10 -7.99 -11.92
N GLU A 149 -1.64 -7.41 -13.01
CA GLU A 149 -2.04 -6.01 -13.08
C GLU A 149 -3.39 -5.79 -12.40
N ILE A 150 -3.35 -5.30 -11.15
CA ILE A 150 -4.51 -5.21 -10.26
C ILE A 150 -5.66 -4.40 -10.88
N LEU A 151 -5.38 -3.27 -11.52
CA LEU A 151 -6.41 -2.41 -12.13
C LEU A 151 -7.07 -3.06 -13.34
N GLN A 152 -6.30 -3.79 -14.16
CA GLN A 152 -6.84 -4.55 -15.29
C GLN A 152 -7.75 -5.69 -14.79
N ILE A 153 -7.30 -6.43 -13.76
CA ILE A 153 -8.11 -7.49 -13.13
C ILE A 153 -9.38 -6.89 -12.54
N LEU A 154 -9.30 -5.72 -11.90
CA LEU A 154 -10.45 -5.01 -11.36
C LEU A 154 -11.45 -4.63 -12.45
N LEU A 155 -10.98 -4.09 -13.59
CA LEU A 155 -11.84 -3.77 -14.74
C LEU A 155 -12.57 -5.03 -15.26
N ILE A 156 -11.83 -6.13 -15.44
CA ILE A 156 -12.43 -7.42 -15.84
C ILE A 156 -13.49 -7.87 -14.82
N ALA A 157 -13.17 -7.81 -13.53
CA ALA A 157 -14.06 -8.24 -12.48
C ALA A 157 -15.34 -7.37 -12.39
N LEU A 158 -15.22 -6.06 -12.61
CA LEU A 158 -16.36 -5.13 -12.68
C LEU A 158 -17.29 -5.50 -13.85
N LEU A 159 -16.74 -5.70 -15.05
CA LEU A 159 -17.51 -6.07 -16.24
C LEU A 159 -18.16 -7.45 -16.06
N PHE A 160 -17.42 -8.43 -15.57
CA PHE A 160 -17.90 -9.79 -15.33
C PHE A 160 -19.01 -9.82 -14.28
N GLY A 161 -18.81 -9.13 -13.16
CA GLY A 161 -19.81 -8.99 -12.10
C GLY A 161 -21.09 -8.30 -12.57
N ALA A 162 -20.94 -7.25 -13.39
CA ALA A 162 -22.07 -6.52 -13.98
C ALA A 162 -22.94 -7.42 -14.86
N VAL A 163 -22.30 -8.24 -15.73
CA VAL A 163 -23.04 -9.20 -16.58
C VAL A 163 -23.70 -10.27 -15.73
N LEU A 164 -23.02 -10.81 -14.71
CA LEU A 164 -23.60 -11.82 -13.83
C LEU A 164 -24.82 -11.29 -13.03
N ALA A 165 -24.79 -10.03 -12.59
CA ALA A 165 -25.91 -9.40 -11.89
C ALA A 165 -27.20 -9.39 -12.73
N THR A 166 -27.08 -9.38 -14.07
CA THR A 166 -28.21 -9.37 -15.02
C THR A 166 -28.53 -10.74 -15.61
N ALA A 167 -27.71 -11.76 -15.40
CA ALA A 167 -27.81 -13.07 -16.04
C ALA A 167 -28.88 -14.02 -15.43
N GLY A 168 -29.57 -13.62 -14.34
CA GLY A 168 -30.62 -14.41 -13.67
C GLY A 168 -30.12 -15.77 -13.17
N GLU A 169 -30.97 -16.82 -13.31
CA GLU A 169 -30.62 -18.16 -12.81
C GLU A 169 -29.35 -18.77 -13.41
N ARG A 170 -29.07 -18.49 -14.70
CA ARG A 170 -27.83 -18.96 -15.32
C ARG A 170 -26.59 -18.34 -14.69
N GLY A 171 -26.68 -17.09 -14.25
CA GLY A 171 -25.59 -16.40 -13.56
C GLY A 171 -25.33 -16.97 -12.17
N LYS A 172 -26.34 -17.49 -11.46
CA LYS A 172 -26.18 -18.06 -10.11
C LYS A 172 -25.19 -19.22 -10.07
N VAL A 173 -25.20 -20.09 -11.06
CA VAL A 173 -24.25 -21.22 -11.14
C VAL A 173 -22.81 -20.73 -11.17
N VAL A 174 -22.56 -19.72 -12.00
CA VAL A 174 -21.20 -19.11 -12.14
C VAL A 174 -20.82 -18.34 -10.85
N THR A 175 -21.74 -17.58 -10.27
CA THR A 175 -21.49 -16.85 -9.01
C THR A 175 -21.17 -17.80 -7.87
N ASN A 176 -21.90 -18.92 -7.73
CA ASN A 176 -21.63 -19.93 -6.71
C ASN A 176 -20.29 -20.62 -6.91
N PHE A 177 -19.90 -20.88 -8.17
CA PHE A 177 -18.57 -21.42 -8.49
C PHE A 177 -17.45 -20.44 -8.07
N ILE A 178 -17.60 -19.16 -8.42
CA ILE A 178 -16.61 -18.12 -8.09
C ILE A 178 -16.53 -17.91 -6.56
N ASP A 179 -17.64 -17.98 -5.86
CA ASP A 179 -17.67 -17.90 -4.41
C ASP A 179 -16.95 -19.09 -3.76
N GLY A 180 -17.20 -20.31 -4.23
CA GLY A 180 -16.47 -21.51 -3.82
C GLY A 180 -14.97 -21.41 -4.09
N LEU A 181 -14.59 -20.92 -5.29
CA LEU A 181 -13.19 -20.67 -5.64
C LEU A 181 -12.54 -19.65 -4.71
N SER A 182 -13.26 -18.59 -4.35
CA SER A 182 -12.79 -17.60 -3.37
C SER A 182 -12.41 -18.24 -2.03
N HIS A 183 -13.23 -19.14 -1.51
CA HIS A 183 -12.95 -19.87 -0.26
C HIS A 183 -11.67 -20.71 -0.35
N VAL A 184 -11.45 -21.41 -1.48
CA VAL A 184 -10.23 -22.18 -1.72
C VAL A 184 -9.01 -21.26 -1.76
N LEU A 185 -9.08 -20.13 -2.48
CA LEU A 185 -7.99 -19.15 -2.57
C LEU A 185 -7.63 -18.56 -1.21
N PHE A 186 -8.60 -18.20 -0.38
CA PHE A 186 -8.34 -17.75 1.00
C PHE A 186 -7.76 -18.88 1.87
N GLY A 187 -8.09 -20.15 1.58
CA GLY A 187 -7.42 -21.31 2.17
C GLY A 187 -5.94 -21.34 1.85
N ILE A 188 -5.56 -21.11 0.58
CA ILE A 188 -4.17 -21.01 0.13
C ILE A 188 -3.46 -19.85 0.84
N VAL A 189 -4.10 -18.68 0.94
CA VAL A 189 -3.53 -17.52 1.68
C VAL A 189 -3.19 -17.90 3.13
N ARG A 190 -4.06 -18.64 3.81
CA ARG A 190 -3.77 -19.11 5.18
C ARG A 190 -2.51 -19.99 5.28
N ILE A 191 -2.28 -20.83 4.27
CA ILE A 191 -1.05 -21.65 4.21
C ILE A 191 0.16 -20.75 4.00
N ILE A 192 0.09 -19.84 3.01
CA ILE A 192 1.19 -18.91 2.69
C ILE A 192 1.51 -18.00 3.87
N THR A 193 0.50 -17.51 4.60
CA THR A 193 0.69 -16.60 5.75
C THR A 193 1.50 -17.25 6.88
N LYS A 194 1.46 -18.58 7.03
CA LYS A 194 2.32 -19.27 8.00
C LYS A 194 3.81 -19.12 7.68
N LEU A 195 4.16 -18.79 6.44
CA LEU A 195 5.53 -18.52 5.99
C LEU A 195 5.95 -17.04 6.20
N ALA A 196 5.04 -16.17 6.65
CA ALA A 196 5.33 -14.74 6.85
C ALA A 196 6.56 -14.48 7.76
N PRO A 197 6.80 -15.23 8.87
CA PRO A 197 8.01 -15.06 9.66
C PRO A 197 9.29 -15.31 8.85
N ILE A 198 9.31 -16.31 7.97
CA ILE A 198 10.46 -16.62 7.10
C ILE A 198 10.68 -15.49 6.09
N GLY A 199 9.60 -15.02 5.47
CA GLY A 199 9.65 -13.88 4.54
C GLY A 199 10.16 -12.60 5.20
N ALA A 200 9.66 -12.29 6.40
CA ALA A 200 10.07 -11.11 7.17
C ALA A 200 11.54 -11.20 7.61
N PHE A 201 11.99 -12.37 8.09
CA PHE A 201 13.39 -12.62 8.40
C PHE A 201 14.30 -12.34 7.19
N GLY A 202 14.02 -12.99 6.05
CA GLY A 202 14.85 -12.86 4.85
C GLY A 202 14.90 -11.44 4.30
N ALA A 203 13.76 -10.74 4.29
CA ALA A 203 13.69 -9.36 3.81
C ALA A 203 14.47 -8.40 4.72
N MET A 204 14.34 -8.55 6.05
CA MET A 204 15.06 -7.70 7.00
C MET A 204 16.55 -8.00 7.06
N ALA A 205 16.94 -9.27 7.04
CA ALA A 205 18.36 -9.69 6.97
C ALA A 205 19.01 -9.07 5.72
N PHE A 206 18.40 -9.24 4.54
CA PHE A 206 18.89 -8.64 3.30
C PHE A 206 19.01 -7.12 3.40
N THR A 207 17.98 -6.44 3.92
CA THR A 207 17.95 -4.98 4.00
C THR A 207 19.10 -4.45 4.86
N ILE A 208 19.26 -4.98 6.06
CA ILE A 208 20.32 -4.53 6.98
C ILE A 208 21.70 -4.99 6.49
N GLY A 209 21.83 -6.20 5.93
CA GLY A 209 23.10 -6.70 5.39
C GLY A 209 23.59 -5.89 4.20
N LYS A 210 22.68 -5.49 3.29
CA LYS A 210 23.03 -4.75 2.08
C LYS A 210 23.29 -3.26 2.32
N TYR A 211 22.43 -2.62 3.10
CA TYR A 211 22.46 -1.15 3.25
C TYR A 211 23.15 -0.72 4.54
N GLY A 212 23.25 -1.60 5.54
CA GLY A 212 23.86 -1.32 6.83
C GLY A 212 23.02 -0.32 7.67
N ILE A 213 23.14 -0.39 8.98
CA ILE A 213 22.50 0.60 9.89
C ILE A 213 23.24 1.93 9.80
N GLY A 214 24.55 1.92 9.55
CA GLY A 214 25.38 3.12 9.45
C GLY A 214 25.06 4.05 8.28
N SER A 215 24.50 3.51 7.16
CA SER A 215 24.07 4.32 6.01
C SER A 215 22.88 5.24 6.33
N LEU A 216 22.17 4.97 7.43
CA LEU A 216 21.01 5.74 7.87
C LEU A 216 21.40 7.05 8.56
N LEU A 217 22.59 7.12 9.20
CA LEU A 217 22.98 8.26 10.03
C LEU A 217 22.90 9.62 9.30
N PRO A 218 23.47 9.80 8.09
CA PRO A 218 23.41 11.07 7.38
C PRO A 218 21.97 11.48 7.03
N MET A 219 21.07 10.50 6.82
CA MET A 219 19.71 10.70 6.37
C MET A 219 18.67 10.62 7.50
N LEU A 220 19.09 10.46 8.76
CA LEU A 220 18.18 10.32 9.91
C LEU A 220 17.18 11.47 10.01
N LYS A 221 17.57 12.68 9.63
CA LYS A 221 16.68 13.83 9.66
C LYS A 221 15.53 13.67 8.65
N LEU A 222 15.82 13.21 7.44
CA LEU A 222 14.79 12.94 6.43
C LEU A 222 13.90 11.78 6.86
N ILE A 223 14.48 10.66 7.27
CA ILE A 223 13.74 9.48 7.75
C ILE A 223 12.86 9.86 8.94
N GLY A 224 13.42 10.52 9.95
CA GLY A 224 12.69 10.94 11.14
C GLY A 224 11.54 11.91 10.82
N THR A 225 11.79 12.88 9.93
CA THR A 225 10.74 13.79 9.45
C THR A 225 9.62 13.02 8.76
N PHE A 226 9.96 12.06 7.90
CA PHE A 226 8.97 11.26 7.17
C PHE A 226 8.13 10.38 8.11
N TYR A 227 8.77 9.67 9.03
CA TYR A 227 8.07 8.82 10.00
C TYR A 227 7.17 9.66 10.92
N LEU A 228 7.68 10.79 11.41
CA LEU A 228 6.89 11.71 12.24
C LEU A 228 5.66 12.23 11.48
N THR A 229 5.85 12.66 10.23
CA THR A 229 4.76 13.16 9.37
C THR A 229 3.72 12.07 9.12
N SER A 230 4.15 10.84 8.84
CA SER A 230 3.27 9.69 8.64
C SER A 230 2.49 9.34 9.92
N ILE A 231 3.11 9.39 11.09
CA ILE A 231 2.44 9.19 12.38
C ILE A 231 1.41 10.30 12.62
N VAL A 232 1.77 11.57 12.38
CA VAL A 232 0.84 12.70 12.49
C VAL A 232 -0.33 12.52 11.52
N PHE A 233 -0.09 12.12 10.28
CA PHE A 233 -1.15 11.84 9.31
C PHE A 233 -2.11 10.76 9.82
N VAL A 234 -1.59 9.63 10.26
CA VAL A 234 -2.41 8.50 10.74
C VAL A 234 -3.17 8.88 12.02
N VAL A 235 -2.51 9.48 13.00
CA VAL A 235 -3.13 9.75 14.31
C VAL A 235 -4.05 10.96 14.26
N VAL A 236 -3.67 12.02 13.54
CA VAL A 236 -4.45 13.27 13.52
C VAL A 236 -5.42 13.24 12.34
N VAL A 237 -4.95 13.13 11.10
CA VAL A 237 -5.84 13.25 9.92
C VAL A 237 -6.80 12.05 9.86
N LEU A 238 -6.27 10.83 9.79
CA LEU A 238 -7.12 9.64 9.78
C LEU A 238 -7.84 9.44 11.12
N GLY A 239 -7.26 9.89 12.24
CA GLY A 239 -7.88 9.88 13.55
C GLY A 239 -9.13 10.75 13.64
N ILE A 240 -9.09 11.97 13.08
CA ILE A 240 -10.25 12.86 12.98
C ILE A 240 -11.33 12.22 12.11
N ILE A 241 -10.96 11.68 10.95
CA ILE A 241 -11.87 11.00 10.02
C ILE A 241 -12.53 9.79 10.72
N ALA A 242 -11.74 8.94 11.36
CA ALA A 242 -12.22 7.77 12.09
C ALA A 242 -13.22 8.16 13.19
N ARG A 243 -12.89 9.21 13.96
CA ARG A 243 -13.76 9.73 15.01
C ARG A 243 -15.09 10.29 14.46
N ALA A 244 -15.04 10.99 13.31
CA ALA A 244 -16.25 11.50 12.64
C ALA A 244 -17.17 10.36 12.18
N VAL A 245 -16.61 9.20 11.82
CA VAL A 245 -17.36 8.00 11.44
C VAL A 245 -17.79 7.16 12.66
N GLY A 246 -17.23 7.44 13.85
CA GLY A 246 -17.64 6.83 15.10
C GLY A 246 -16.77 5.66 15.56
N PHE A 247 -15.49 5.61 15.17
CA PHE A 247 -14.53 4.63 15.70
C PHE A 247 -13.20 5.25 16.11
N ASN A 248 -12.39 4.48 16.87
CA ASN A 248 -11.09 4.93 17.36
C ASN A 248 -9.98 4.37 16.47
N ILE A 249 -9.13 5.26 15.91
CA ILE A 249 -8.03 4.89 15.02
C ILE A 249 -7.00 3.97 15.71
N LEU A 250 -6.68 4.19 16.98
CA LEU A 250 -5.71 3.37 17.71
C LEU A 250 -6.23 1.95 17.93
N ARG A 251 -7.54 1.79 18.22
CA ARG A 251 -8.17 0.47 18.30
C ARG A 251 -8.21 -0.21 16.95
N PHE A 252 -8.44 0.54 15.89
CA PHE A 252 -8.38 0.02 14.52
C PHE A 252 -6.98 -0.47 14.17
N ILE A 253 -5.92 0.31 14.47
CA ILE A 253 -4.52 -0.09 14.29
C ILE A 253 -4.23 -1.37 15.09
N ALA A 254 -4.66 -1.44 16.34
CA ALA A 254 -4.51 -2.64 17.16
C ALA A 254 -5.24 -3.86 16.58
N TYR A 255 -6.38 -3.64 15.90
CA TYR A 255 -7.15 -4.70 15.24
C TYR A 255 -6.44 -5.27 14.02
N ILE A 256 -5.78 -4.43 13.20
CA ILE A 256 -5.04 -4.85 11.99
C ILE A 256 -3.53 -5.04 12.23
N LYS A 257 -3.09 -5.17 13.47
CA LYS A 257 -1.66 -5.25 13.82
C LYS A 257 -0.91 -6.41 13.16
N GLU A 258 -1.59 -7.53 12.93
CA GLU A 258 -0.99 -8.71 12.28
C GLU A 258 -0.66 -8.43 10.81
N GLU A 259 -1.57 -7.77 10.10
CA GLU A 259 -1.38 -7.30 8.74
C GLU A 259 -0.28 -6.25 8.67
N MET A 260 -0.25 -5.30 9.62
CA MET A 260 0.82 -4.30 9.70
C MET A 260 2.19 -4.92 9.91
N LEU A 261 2.31 -5.98 10.70
CA LEU A 261 3.59 -6.68 10.90
C LEU A 261 4.05 -7.42 9.63
N ILE A 262 3.13 -8.00 8.86
CA ILE A 262 3.46 -8.59 7.55
C ILE A 262 3.98 -7.49 6.62
N VAL A 263 3.31 -6.35 6.58
CA VAL A 263 3.72 -5.19 5.78
C VAL A 263 5.08 -4.66 6.21
N LEU A 264 5.32 -4.51 7.52
CA LEU A 264 6.62 -4.10 8.05
C LEU A 264 7.74 -5.05 7.62
N GLY A 265 7.54 -6.36 7.76
CA GLY A 265 8.53 -7.36 7.38
C GLY A 265 8.81 -7.42 5.88
N THR A 266 7.82 -7.15 5.04
CA THR A 266 7.92 -7.27 3.57
C THR A 266 8.16 -5.93 2.87
N SER A 267 7.89 -4.80 3.54
CA SER A 267 7.82 -3.45 2.96
C SER A 267 6.83 -3.35 1.79
N SER A 268 5.79 -4.18 1.81
CA SER A 268 4.75 -4.21 0.77
C SER A 268 3.36 -4.33 1.40
N SER A 269 2.52 -3.32 1.18
CA SER A 269 1.13 -3.36 1.63
C SER A 269 0.30 -4.41 0.89
N GLU A 270 0.66 -4.75 -0.35
CA GLU A 270 0.01 -5.80 -1.12
C GLU A 270 0.13 -7.19 -0.46
N ALA A 271 1.23 -7.43 0.28
CA ALA A 271 1.44 -8.70 0.97
C ALA A 271 0.37 -9.02 2.03
N ALA A 272 -0.33 -8.01 2.53
CA ALA A 272 -1.39 -8.16 3.52
C ALA A 272 -2.81 -7.94 2.94
N LEU A 273 -2.94 -7.65 1.64
CA LEU A 273 -4.22 -7.30 1.00
C LEU A 273 -5.33 -8.34 1.27
N PRO A 274 -5.11 -9.64 1.03
CA PRO A 274 -6.20 -10.62 1.22
C PRO A 274 -6.67 -10.70 2.68
N GLN A 275 -5.73 -10.59 3.63
CA GLN A 275 -6.08 -10.64 5.05
C GLN A 275 -6.78 -9.38 5.52
N LEU A 276 -6.36 -8.22 5.01
CA LEU A 276 -7.04 -6.96 5.30
C LEU A 276 -8.49 -7.01 4.82
N MET A 277 -8.76 -7.56 3.62
CA MET A 277 -10.13 -7.71 3.11
C MET A 277 -10.98 -8.56 4.06
N LEU A 278 -10.49 -9.73 4.47
CA LEU A 278 -11.20 -10.60 5.44
C LEU A 278 -11.44 -9.90 6.78
N LYS A 279 -10.44 -9.17 7.30
CA LYS A 279 -10.58 -8.43 8.56
C LYS A 279 -11.61 -7.32 8.47
N LEU A 280 -11.67 -6.61 7.35
CA LEU A 280 -12.66 -5.54 7.14
C LEU A 280 -14.09 -6.09 7.00
N GLU A 281 -14.28 -7.25 6.35
CA GLU A 281 -15.55 -7.93 6.33
C GLU A 281 -15.98 -8.37 7.75
N ASN A 282 -15.06 -8.96 8.52
CA ASN A 282 -15.29 -9.34 9.91
C ASN A 282 -15.56 -8.14 10.84
N LEU A 283 -14.98 -6.97 10.49
CA LEU A 283 -15.20 -5.70 11.20
C LEU A 283 -16.63 -5.18 10.99
N GLY A 284 -17.34 -5.69 9.98
CA GLY A 284 -18.71 -5.30 9.69
C GLY A 284 -18.90 -4.48 8.42
N CYS A 285 -17.84 -4.32 7.60
CA CYS A 285 -17.96 -3.76 6.25
C CYS A 285 -18.60 -4.79 5.31
N SER A 286 -19.48 -4.35 4.41
CA SER A 286 -20.08 -5.28 3.42
C SER A 286 -19.01 -5.76 2.43
N ARG A 287 -19.16 -7.01 1.98
CA ARG A 287 -18.27 -7.65 1.01
C ARG A 287 -18.16 -6.86 -0.30
N SER A 288 -19.27 -6.26 -0.74
CA SER A 288 -19.33 -5.44 -1.94
C SER A 288 -18.45 -4.18 -1.83
N VAL A 289 -18.50 -3.47 -0.70
CA VAL A 289 -17.67 -2.30 -0.46
C VAL A 289 -16.20 -2.69 -0.29
N VAL A 290 -15.90 -3.73 0.50
CA VAL A 290 -14.53 -4.24 0.69
C VAL A 290 -13.92 -4.64 -0.65
N GLY A 291 -14.66 -5.42 -1.47
CA GLY A 291 -14.19 -5.91 -2.76
C GLY A 291 -13.87 -4.79 -3.76
N LEU A 292 -14.57 -3.66 -3.69
CA LEU A 292 -14.34 -2.54 -4.59
C LEU A 292 -13.29 -1.56 -4.02
N VAL A 293 -13.45 -1.15 -2.76
CA VAL A 293 -12.65 -0.06 -2.17
C VAL A 293 -11.22 -0.50 -1.89
N VAL A 294 -11.01 -1.70 -1.33
CA VAL A 294 -9.65 -2.15 -0.99
C VAL A 294 -8.77 -2.27 -2.23
N PRO A 295 -9.11 -3.05 -3.28
CA PRO A 295 -8.25 -3.16 -4.46
C PRO A 295 -8.03 -1.83 -5.18
N THR A 296 -9.08 -1.01 -5.31
CA THR A 296 -8.97 0.33 -5.91
C THR A 296 -8.03 1.22 -5.09
N GLY A 297 -8.12 1.17 -3.75
CA GLY A 297 -7.29 1.95 -2.84
C GLY A 297 -5.80 1.64 -2.95
N TYR A 298 -5.41 0.41 -3.31
CA TYR A 298 -4.00 0.06 -3.53
C TYR A 298 -3.34 0.77 -4.71
N SER A 299 -4.11 1.39 -5.59
CA SER A 299 -3.61 2.21 -6.68
C SER A 299 -3.93 3.69 -6.52
N PHE A 300 -5.06 4.03 -5.89
CA PHE A 300 -5.56 5.40 -5.82
C PHE A 300 -5.44 6.06 -4.44
N ASN A 301 -5.27 5.29 -3.35
CA ASN A 301 -5.16 5.80 -1.98
C ASN A 301 -3.81 5.44 -1.33
N LEU A 302 -2.73 5.91 -1.91
CA LEU A 302 -1.37 5.66 -1.44
C LEU A 302 -0.87 6.82 -0.57
N ASP A 303 -1.50 7.03 0.60
CA ASP A 303 -1.26 8.18 1.48
C ASP A 303 0.21 8.33 1.89
N GLY A 304 0.84 7.24 2.32
CA GLY A 304 2.26 7.23 2.69
C GLY A 304 3.18 7.51 1.50
N THR A 305 2.79 7.05 0.29
CA THR A 305 3.53 7.36 -0.94
C THR A 305 3.38 8.85 -1.29
N ASN A 306 2.20 9.44 -1.11
CA ASN A 306 1.97 10.86 -1.36
C ASN A 306 2.81 11.74 -0.42
N ILE A 307 2.86 11.45 0.89
CA ILE A 307 3.74 12.13 1.85
C ILE A 307 5.20 12.00 1.40
N TYR A 308 5.63 10.78 1.06
CA TYR A 308 7.00 10.50 0.61
C TYR A 308 7.36 11.31 -0.63
N MET A 309 6.50 11.33 -1.64
CA MET A 309 6.77 12.00 -2.91
C MET A 309 7.04 13.49 -2.72
N THR A 310 6.17 14.18 -1.99
CA THR A 310 6.33 15.61 -1.70
C THR A 310 7.62 15.86 -0.92
N MET A 311 7.88 15.06 0.14
CA MET A 311 9.07 15.23 0.96
C MET A 311 10.35 14.90 0.22
N ALA A 312 10.37 13.85 -0.60
CA ALA A 312 11.54 13.44 -1.36
C ALA A 312 11.95 14.51 -2.38
N VAL A 313 10.99 15.05 -3.13
CA VAL A 313 11.27 16.09 -4.11
C VAL A 313 11.80 17.37 -3.45
N LEU A 314 11.13 17.81 -2.37
CA LEU A 314 11.56 19.01 -1.65
C LEU A 314 12.88 18.80 -0.89
N PHE A 315 13.14 17.58 -0.40
CA PHE A 315 14.44 17.25 0.18
C PHE A 315 15.57 17.38 -0.85
N ILE A 316 15.36 16.83 -2.07
CA ILE A 316 16.35 16.95 -3.15
C ILE A 316 16.59 18.44 -3.47
N ALA A 317 15.51 19.23 -3.61
CA ALA A 317 15.63 20.66 -3.86
C ALA A 317 16.42 21.38 -2.75
N GLN A 318 16.11 21.12 -1.48
CA GLN A 318 16.84 21.68 -0.34
C GLN A 318 18.31 21.23 -0.30
N ALA A 319 18.59 19.95 -0.54
CA ALA A 319 19.94 19.39 -0.48
C ALA A 319 20.86 19.90 -1.61
N THR A 320 20.27 20.27 -2.75
CA THR A 320 20.98 20.83 -3.92
C THR A 320 20.88 22.35 -4.01
N ASN A 321 20.40 23.04 -2.97
CA ASN A 321 20.18 24.48 -2.93
C ASN A 321 19.35 25.01 -4.14
N THR A 322 18.36 24.23 -4.56
CA THR A 322 17.42 24.60 -5.63
C THR A 322 16.21 25.27 -5.01
N ASP A 323 16.07 26.59 -5.20
CA ASP A 323 14.92 27.34 -4.72
C ASP A 323 13.70 27.10 -5.61
N LEU A 324 12.58 26.71 -5.01
CA LEU A 324 11.32 26.49 -5.69
C LEU A 324 10.33 27.61 -5.32
N THR A 325 9.81 28.28 -6.32
CA THR A 325 8.70 29.22 -6.16
C THR A 325 7.43 28.50 -5.71
N TRP A 326 6.50 29.20 -5.08
CA TRP A 326 5.19 28.64 -4.70
C TRP A 326 4.43 28.06 -5.90
N ALA A 327 4.51 28.71 -7.07
CA ALA A 327 3.89 28.20 -8.30
C ALA A 327 4.46 26.84 -8.69
N GLN A 328 5.77 26.66 -8.65
CA GLN A 328 6.45 25.38 -8.93
C GLN A 328 6.05 24.30 -7.90
N GLN A 329 5.94 24.66 -6.62
CA GLN A 329 5.51 23.74 -5.57
C GLN A 329 4.05 23.29 -5.74
N LEU A 330 3.15 24.21 -6.12
CA LEU A 330 1.76 23.86 -6.43
C LEU A 330 1.67 22.98 -7.69
N THR A 331 2.47 23.28 -8.72
CA THR A 331 2.59 22.43 -9.91
C THR A 331 3.09 21.04 -9.51
N LEU A 332 4.09 20.97 -8.64
CA LEU A 332 4.62 19.71 -8.09
C LEU A 332 3.51 18.89 -7.42
N LEU A 333 2.70 19.50 -6.55
CA LEU A 333 1.58 18.81 -5.89
C LEU A 333 0.57 18.27 -6.91
N ALA A 334 0.21 19.07 -7.92
CA ALA A 334 -0.71 18.66 -8.98
C ALA A 334 -0.15 17.49 -9.80
N VAL A 335 1.12 17.56 -10.20
CA VAL A 335 1.81 16.49 -10.92
C VAL A 335 1.90 15.22 -10.06
N THR A 336 2.28 15.36 -8.80
CA THR A 336 2.38 14.23 -7.86
C THR A 336 1.03 13.57 -7.64
N MET A 337 -0.06 14.34 -7.56
CA MET A 337 -1.41 13.81 -7.46
C MET A 337 -1.73 12.88 -8.63
N LEU A 338 -1.35 13.25 -9.86
CA LEU A 338 -1.57 12.43 -11.05
C LEU A 338 -0.62 11.24 -11.12
N THR A 339 0.68 11.47 -10.93
CA THR A 339 1.70 10.42 -11.07
C THR A 339 1.61 9.37 -9.97
N SER A 340 1.17 9.73 -8.75
CA SER A 340 0.99 8.78 -7.66
C SER A 340 -0.06 7.70 -7.96
N LYS A 341 -1.02 7.96 -8.84
CA LYS A 341 -2.05 6.98 -9.24
C LYS A 341 -1.49 5.82 -10.07
N GLY A 342 -0.34 6.00 -10.71
CA GLY A 342 0.40 4.93 -11.40
C GLY A 342 1.35 4.15 -10.48
N ALA A 343 1.49 4.54 -9.21
CA ALA A 343 2.29 3.79 -8.26
C ALA A 343 1.54 2.52 -7.81
N SER A 344 2.30 1.47 -7.50
CA SER A 344 1.74 0.27 -6.84
C SER A 344 2.27 0.14 -5.41
N GLY A 345 1.60 -0.66 -4.58
CA GLY A 345 1.97 -0.89 -3.18
C GLY A 345 3.21 -1.77 -2.98
N VAL A 346 4.08 -1.88 -4.00
CA VAL A 346 5.29 -2.71 -3.97
C VAL A 346 6.55 -1.89 -3.74
N THR A 347 7.59 -2.56 -3.28
CA THR A 347 8.92 -1.98 -3.06
C THR A 347 9.51 -1.43 -4.37
N GLY A 348 10.00 -0.18 -4.33
CA GLY A 348 10.62 0.49 -5.49
C GLY A 348 9.63 1.21 -6.42
N ALA A 349 8.33 0.93 -6.36
CA ALA A 349 7.35 1.65 -7.17
C ALA A 349 7.34 3.16 -6.88
N GLY A 350 7.39 3.55 -5.60
CA GLY A 350 7.48 4.96 -5.22
C GLY A 350 8.73 5.66 -5.76
N PHE A 351 9.84 4.94 -5.95
CA PHE A 351 11.06 5.51 -6.52
C PHE A 351 10.93 5.76 -8.03
N ILE A 352 10.23 4.87 -8.77
CA ILE A 352 9.90 5.08 -10.19
C ILE A 352 8.97 6.28 -10.34
N THR A 353 7.94 6.38 -9.49
CA THR A 353 6.99 7.50 -9.47
C THR A 353 7.70 8.82 -9.14
N LEU A 354 8.67 8.80 -8.22
CA LEU A 354 9.52 9.96 -7.92
C LEU A 354 10.29 10.42 -9.15
N ALA A 355 10.89 9.47 -9.91
CA ALA A 355 11.59 9.79 -11.16
C ALA A 355 10.63 10.43 -12.18
N ALA A 356 9.41 9.89 -12.32
CA ALA A 356 8.37 10.47 -13.19
C ALA A 356 7.99 11.89 -12.78
N THR A 357 7.83 12.14 -11.49
CA THR A 357 7.51 13.48 -10.96
C THR A 357 8.65 14.47 -11.21
N LEU A 358 9.90 14.10 -10.97
CA LEU A 358 11.08 14.94 -11.22
C LEU A 358 11.27 15.24 -12.70
N ALA A 359 10.93 14.32 -13.60
CA ALA A 359 11.01 14.54 -15.05
C ALA A 359 10.09 15.68 -15.53
N VAL A 360 8.97 15.92 -14.82
CA VAL A 360 8.02 17.02 -15.15
C VAL A 360 8.44 18.35 -14.51
N VAL A 361 9.34 18.34 -13.51
CA VAL A 361 9.84 19.53 -12.82
C VAL A 361 11.35 19.65 -13.04
N PRO A 362 11.80 20.09 -14.23
CA PRO A 362 13.21 20.02 -14.67
C PRO A 362 14.16 20.92 -13.86
N THR A 363 13.62 21.82 -13.04
CA THR A 363 14.43 22.67 -12.14
C THR A 363 15.12 21.85 -11.04
N ILE A 364 14.63 20.66 -10.69
CA ILE A 364 15.20 19.80 -9.67
C ILE A 364 16.02 18.69 -10.38
N PRO A 365 17.29 18.52 -10.02
CA PRO A 365 18.14 17.56 -10.70
C PRO A 365 17.73 16.12 -10.42
N LEU A 366 17.45 15.34 -11.46
CA LEU A 366 17.08 13.93 -11.37
C LEU A 366 18.18 13.09 -10.67
N SER A 367 19.46 13.47 -10.85
CA SER A 367 20.61 12.84 -10.16
C SER A 367 20.48 12.92 -8.63
N GLY A 368 19.75 13.91 -8.09
CA GLY A 368 19.50 14.03 -6.65
C GLY A 368 18.77 12.82 -6.04
N MET A 369 18.11 11.99 -6.85
CA MET A 369 17.52 10.72 -6.39
C MET A 369 18.55 9.77 -5.79
N VAL A 370 19.83 9.87 -6.20
CA VAL A 370 20.94 9.06 -5.63
C VAL A 370 21.05 9.24 -4.13
N LEU A 371 20.75 10.46 -3.63
CA LEU A 371 20.80 10.77 -2.19
C LEU A 371 19.81 9.91 -1.38
N ILE A 372 18.67 9.58 -1.97
CA ILE A 372 17.59 8.85 -1.30
C ILE A 372 17.69 7.35 -1.57
N LEU A 373 18.41 6.93 -2.61
CA LEU A 373 18.47 5.53 -3.06
C LEU A 373 18.84 4.55 -1.93
N GLY A 374 19.83 4.92 -1.10
CA GLY A 374 20.29 4.06 0.01
C GLY A 374 19.27 3.90 1.14
N ILE A 375 18.35 4.84 1.30
CA ILE A 375 17.34 4.83 2.38
C ILE A 375 15.93 4.51 1.91
N ASP A 376 15.70 4.44 0.59
CA ASP A 376 14.36 4.22 0.04
C ASP A 376 13.70 2.95 0.59
N ARG A 377 14.47 1.93 0.90
CA ARG A 377 13.97 0.69 1.49
C ARG A 377 13.30 0.95 2.85
N PHE A 378 13.92 1.72 3.72
CA PHE A 378 13.37 2.05 5.05
C PHE A 378 12.16 2.99 4.93
N MET A 379 12.22 3.93 4.00
CA MET A 379 11.07 4.79 3.71
C MET A 379 9.90 4.00 3.11
N SER A 380 10.18 2.95 2.33
CA SER A 380 9.17 2.05 1.77
C SER A 380 8.36 1.33 2.85
N GLU A 381 8.98 0.94 3.96
CA GLU A 381 8.29 0.32 5.09
C GLU A 381 7.24 1.26 5.70
N CYS A 382 7.61 2.50 5.98
CA CYS A 382 6.70 3.49 6.52
C CYS A 382 5.58 3.86 5.52
N ARG A 383 5.92 3.99 4.21
CA ARG A 383 4.92 4.18 3.14
C ARG A 383 3.87 3.07 3.17
N ALA A 384 4.32 1.83 3.18
CA ALA A 384 3.43 0.66 3.13
C ALA A 384 2.55 0.55 4.37
N LEU A 385 3.09 0.85 5.57
CA LEU A 385 2.31 0.89 6.82
C LEU A 385 1.25 1.99 6.79
N THR A 386 1.58 3.19 6.31
CA THR A 386 0.62 4.29 6.20
C THR A 386 -0.46 3.96 5.19
N ASN A 387 -0.10 3.38 4.04
CA ASN A 387 -1.04 3.00 2.98
C ASN A 387 -2.05 1.96 3.45
N ILE A 388 -1.62 0.91 4.17
CA ILE A 388 -2.56 -0.13 4.65
C ILE A 388 -3.56 0.43 5.67
N VAL A 389 -3.13 1.32 6.56
CA VAL A 389 -4.02 1.98 7.52
C VAL A 389 -5.01 2.88 6.80
N GLY A 390 -4.53 3.70 5.84
CA GLY A 390 -5.36 4.58 5.02
C GLY A 390 -6.43 3.82 4.25
N ASN A 391 -6.07 2.72 3.58
CA ASN A 391 -7.01 1.88 2.84
C ASN A 391 -8.05 1.22 3.75
N GLY A 392 -7.64 0.77 4.94
CA GLY A 392 -8.58 0.23 5.92
C GLY A 392 -9.58 1.28 6.40
N VAL A 393 -9.11 2.49 6.75
CA VAL A 393 -9.97 3.60 7.16
C VAL A 393 -10.91 4.01 6.02
N ALA A 394 -10.42 4.15 4.79
CA ALA A 394 -11.22 4.46 3.62
C ALA A 394 -12.40 3.48 3.45
N THR A 395 -12.12 2.18 3.60
CA THR A 395 -13.15 1.13 3.47
C THR A 395 -14.23 1.26 4.53
N VAL A 396 -13.86 1.53 5.79
CA VAL A 396 -14.84 1.76 6.88
C VAL A 396 -15.66 3.03 6.62
N VAL A 397 -15.02 4.12 6.15
CA VAL A 397 -15.69 5.39 5.83
C VAL A 397 -16.71 5.20 4.71
N VAL A 398 -16.30 4.58 3.60
CA VAL A 398 -17.19 4.35 2.45
C VAL A 398 -18.33 3.40 2.83
N SER A 399 -18.07 2.35 3.63
CA SER A 399 -19.10 1.47 4.17
C SER A 399 -20.13 2.24 5.02
N ALA A 400 -19.67 3.20 5.83
CA ALA A 400 -20.56 4.05 6.63
C ALA A 400 -21.37 5.01 5.73
N TRP A 401 -20.77 5.62 4.70
CA TRP A 401 -21.46 6.49 3.74
C TRP A 401 -22.51 5.78 2.91
N GLU A 402 -22.31 4.48 2.66
CA GLU A 402 -23.29 3.61 1.98
C GLU A 402 -24.32 3.00 2.92
N LYS A 403 -24.21 3.24 4.23
CA LYS A 403 -25.03 2.61 5.27
C LYS A 403 -24.91 1.06 5.30
N GLU A 404 -23.75 0.57 4.89
CA GLU A 404 -23.39 -0.85 4.82
C GLU A 404 -22.35 -1.24 5.85
N LEU A 405 -22.21 -0.46 6.92
CA LEU A 405 -21.38 -0.75 8.05
C LEU A 405 -22.23 -1.26 9.22
N ASP A 406 -21.99 -2.51 9.62
CA ASP A 406 -22.57 -3.07 10.85
C ASP A 406 -21.84 -2.50 12.07
N ARG A 407 -22.44 -1.49 12.69
CA ARG A 407 -21.84 -0.79 13.84
C ARG A 407 -21.69 -1.66 15.08
N ASN A 408 -22.54 -2.70 15.25
CA ASN A 408 -22.45 -3.61 16.38
C ASN A 408 -21.22 -4.50 16.23
N LYS A 409 -20.99 -5.04 15.01
CA LYS A 409 -19.78 -5.80 14.71
C LYS A 409 -18.53 -4.94 14.82
N LEU A 410 -18.55 -3.72 14.28
CA LEU A 410 -17.44 -2.76 14.41
C LEU A 410 -17.04 -2.56 15.88
N ASN A 411 -18.00 -2.22 16.72
CA ASN A 411 -17.73 -1.95 18.12
C ASN A 411 -17.24 -3.20 18.88
N ALA A 412 -17.85 -4.35 18.65
CA ALA A 412 -17.46 -5.61 19.27
C ALA A 412 -16.02 -6.03 18.85
N ALA A 413 -15.71 -5.96 17.54
CA ALA A 413 -14.40 -6.29 17.02
C ALA A 413 -13.30 -5.36 17.56
N LEU A 414 -13.56 -4.04 17.62
CA LEU A 414 -12.61 -3.06 18.13
C LEU A 414 -12.44 -3.07 19.67
N ARG A 415 -13.38 -3.71 20.40
CA ARG A 415 -13.23 -3.98 21.84
C ARG A 415 -12.49 -5.28 22.13
N GLY A 416 -12.36 -6.17 21.12
CA GLY A 416 -11.81 -7.50 21.29
C GLY A 416 -12.81 -8.53 21.84
N ASP A 417 -14.11 -8.23 21.80
CA ASP A 417 -15.17 -9.06 22.35
C ASP A 417 -15.58 -10.22 21.41
N VAL A 418 -15.17 -10.18 20.14
CA VAL A 418 -15.45 -11.21 19.15
C VAL A 418 -14.17 -11.95 18.81
N PRO A 419 -14.08 -13.29 19.02
CA PRO A 419 -13.03 -14.06 18.39
C PRO A 419 -13.15 -13.87 16.86
N LEU A 420 -12.04 -13.54 16.20
CA LEU A 420 -11.96 -13.52 14.74
C LEU A 420 -12.57 -14.84 14.25
N LYS A 421 -13.70 -14.79 13.56
CA LYS A 421 -14.21 -15.97 12.87
C LYS A 421 -13.12 -16.35 11.87
N GLU A 422 -12.36 -17.38 12.21
CA GLU A 422 -11.66 -18.13 11.19
C GLU A 422 -12.74 -18.51 10.17
N PRO A 423 -12.55 -18.28 8.86
CA PRO A 423 -13.51 -18.73 7.87
C PRO A 423 -13.86 -20.18 8.19
N ALA A 424 -15.15 -20.47 8.25
CA ALA A 424 -15.69 -21.77 8.63
C ALA A 424 -14.89 -22.90 8.00
N GLY A 425 -14.56 -23.88 8.82
CA GLY A 425 -13.54 -24.88 8.57
C GLY A 425 -13.61 -25.55 7.20
N VAL A 426 -12.42 -25.82 6.66
CA VAL A 426 -12.12 -27.01 5.87
C VAL A 426 -11.29 -27.90 6.76
#